data_c934319000cb51ff73da09a47d46509c
#
_entry.id   c934319000cb51ff73da09a47d46509c
#
_cell.length_a   1.000
_cell.length_b   1.000
_cell.length_c   1.000
_cell.angle_alpha   90.00
_cell.angle_beta   90.00
_cell.angle_gamma   90.00
#
_symmetry.space_group_name_H-M   'P 1'
#
loop_
_entity.id
_entity.type
_entity.pdbx_description
1 polymer ?
#
loop_
_entity_poly.entity_id
_entity_poly.type
_entity_poly.pdbx_seq_one_letter_code
_entity_poly.pdbx_strand_id
1 'polypeptide(L)'
;GIKLPVVYESSPYFAGTAGNNKEYFWNVRQELNTVPKPHIYPPQIERRGERPVISNSQVKAWLPYGFAVVHSSAPGTGLSQGCPTIGTRIEALAPKAVIDWLNGRAKGYTTPDGSVEVKAYWATGKVGMIGTSYNGTIPFAAATTGVEGLEAIIPVAPNTSYYHYY
;
A
#
# COMPACT_ATOMS: atom_id res chain seq x y z
N GLY A 1 1.08 -27.98 5.12
CA GLY A 1 1.93 -26.90 5.65
C GLY A 1 1.21 -26.11 6.73
N ILE A 2 1.95 -25.43 7.57
CA ILE A 2 1.38 -24.52 8.59
C ILE A 2 0.80 -23.32 7.88
N LYS A 3 -0.44 -22.94 8.24
CA LYS A 3 -1.06 -21.68 7.80
C LYS A 3 -0.92 -20.63 8.90
N LEU A 4 -0.68 -19.39 8.51
CA LEU A 4 -0.45 -18.27 9.42
C LEU A 4 -1.54 -17.20 9.27
N PRO A 5 -1.95 -16.56 10.37
CA PRO A 5 -2.73 -15.35 10.32
C PRO A 5 -1.85 -14.20 9.76
N VAL A 6 -2.49 -13.20 9.20
CA VAL A 6 -1.81 -12.12 8.48
C VAL A 6 -1.96 -10.80 9.21
N VAL A 7 -0.86 -10.08 9.37
CA VAL A 7 -0.85 -8.64 9.67
C VAL A 7 -0.56 -7.89 8.37
N TYR A 8 -1.47 -7.01 7.99
CA TYR A 8 -1.45 -6.32 6.72
C TYR A 8 -1.38 -4.80 6.91
N GLU A 9 -0.44 -4.17 6.23
CA GLU A 9 -0.31 -2.71 6.14
C GLU A 9 -0.33 -2.27 4.68
N SER A 10 -1.25 -1.37 4.33
CA SER A 10 -1.30 -0.71 3.03
C SER A 10 -0.85 0.74 3.16
N SER A 11 -0.09 1.24 2.20
CA SER A 11 0.54 2.56 2.33
C SER A 11 0.82 3.21 1.00
N PRO A 12 0.64 4.53 0.87
CA PRO A 12 1.17 5.30 -0.24
C PRO A 12 2.68 5.55 -0.13
N TYR A 13 3.29 5.26 1.03
CA TYR A 13 4.69 5.62 1.33
C TYR A 13 5.69 4.50 1.03
N PHE A 14 5.25 3.30 0.71
CA PHE A 14 6.14 2.17 0.36
C PHE A 14 6.72 2.29 -1.06
N ALA A 15 6.51 3.42 -1.68
CA ALA A 15 6.88 3.62 -3.07
C ALA A 15 8.37 3.40 -3.35
N GLY A 16 9.26 3.62 -2.40
CA GLY A 16 10.69 3.28 -2.46
C GLY A 16 11.46 3.73 -3.71
N THR A 17 10.81 4.51 -4.53
CA THR A 17 11.15 4.68 -5.94
C THR A 17 11.57 6.09 -6.29
N ALA A 18 11.30 7.07 -5.41
CA ALA A 18 11.90 8.38 -5.58
C ALA A 18 13.40 8.25 -5.33
N GLY A 19 14.16 8.03 -6.38
CA GLY A 19 15.58 8.15 -6.35
C GLY A 19 16.01 9.50 -5.77
N ASN A 20 17.26 9.65 -5.34
CA ASN A 20 17.81 10.97 -4.98
C ASN A 20 17.97 11.87 -6.22
N ASN A 21 17.29 11.58 -7.30
CA ASN A 21 17.34 12.40 -8.49
C ASN A 21 16.60 13.71 -8.20
N LYS A 22 17.39 14.78 -8.08
CA LYS A 22 16.89 16.14 -7.84
C LYS A 22 15.92 16.62 -8.92
N GLU A 23 15.89 15.98 -10.07
CA GLU A 23 14.97 16.29 -11.18
C GLU A 23 13.50 15.93 -10.89
N TYR A 24 13.25 15.07 -9.89
CA TYR A 24 11.89 14.70 -9.48
C TYR A 24 11.29 15.64 -8.43
N PHE A 25 12.06 16.56 -7.88
CA PHE A 25 11.59 17.49 -6.88
C PHE A 25 11.44 18.88 -7.45
N TRP A 26 10.26 19.46 -7.27
CA TRP A 26 10.03 20.86 -7.57
C TRP A 26 10.95 21.74 -6.74
N ASN A 27 11.79 22.50 -7.39
CA ASN A 27 12.52 23.56 -6.71
C ASN A 27 11.76 24.88 -6.88
N VAL A 28 10.77 25.10 -6.03
CA VAL A 28 9.88 26.28 -6.07
C VAL A 28 10.66 27.59 -6.12
N ARG A 29 11.84 27.65 -5.52
CA ARG A 29 12.68 28.86 -5.56
C ARG A 29 13.33 29.11 -6.92
N GLN A 30 13.64 28.06 -7.66
CA GLN A 30 14.24 28.19 -8.99
C GLN A 30 13.19 28.37 -10.10
N GLU A 31 11.96 27.98 -9.84
CA GLU A 31 10.89 27.99 -10.84
C GLU A 31 9.90 29.14 -10.65
N LEU A 32 9.99 29.88 -9.55
CA LEU A 32 9.21 31.09 -9.34
C LEU A 32 9.56 32.13 -10.42
N ASN A 33 8.54 32.55 -11.18
CA ASN A 33 8.66 33.50 -12.27
C ASN A 33 9.47 33.04 -13.51
N THR A 34 9.68 31.75 -13.68
CA THR A 34 10.26 31.17 -14.88
C THR A 34 9.23 30.36 -15.65
N VAL A 35 9.43 30.20 -16.94
CA VAL A 35 8.60 29.28 -17.73
C VAL A 35 8.87 27.86 -17.24
N PRO A 36 7.85 27.10 -16.82
CA PRO A 36 8.04 25.74 -16.37
C PRO A 36 8.76 24.90 -17.43
N LYS A 37 9.82 24.21 -17.03
CA LYS A 37 10.46 23.24 -17.92
C LYS A 37 9.51 22.07 -18.13
N PRO A 38 9.38 21.53 -19.36
CA PRO A 38 8.58 20.35 -19.59
C PRO A 38 9.13 19.20 -18.76
N HIS A 39 8.28 18.62 -17.89
CA HIS A 39 8.61 17.41 -17.15
C HIS A 39 8.48 16.22 -18.11
N ILE A 40 9.49 15.35 -18.14
CA ILE A 40 9.42 14.09 -18.87
C ILE A 40 8.49 13.16 -18.08
N TYR A 41 7.32 12.88 -18.64
CA TYR A 41 6.37 11.95 -18.05
C TYR A 41 6.24 10.68 -18.91
N PRO A 42 6.16 9.49 -18.30
CA PRO A 42 6.36 9.19 -16.89
C PRO A 42 7.84 9.24 -16.50
N PRO A 43 8.16 9.66 -15.27
CA PRO A 43 9.52 9.58 -14.78
C PRO A 43 9.97 8.13 -14.82
N GLN A 44 11.19 7.89 -15.24
CA GLN A 44 11.77 6.55 -15.16
C GLN A 44 11.93 6.17 -13.70
N ILE A 45 11.24 5.08 -13.30
CA ILE A 45 11.31 4.56 -11.94
C ILE A 45 12.60 3.75 -11.82
N GLU A 46 13.63 4.35 -11.25
CA GLU A 46 14.83 3.62 -10.86
C GLU A 46 14.56 2.84 -9.57
N ARG A 47 14.54 1.52 -9.67
CA ARG A 47 14.48 0.66 -8.50
C ARG A 47 15.80 0.74 -7.74
N ARG A 48 15.76 1.17 -6.49
CA ARG A 48 16.89 1.04 -5.58
C ARG A 48 16.93 -0.39 -5.03
N GLY A 49 17.76 -1.22 -5.66
CA GLY A 49 17.96 -2.61 -5.25
C GLY A 49 16.82 -3.54 -5.68
N GLU A 50 16.99 -4.81 -5.41
CA GLU A 50 16.07 -5.88 -5.82
C GLU A 50 14.80 -5.97 -4.97
N ARG A 51 14.72 -5.23 -3.87
CA ARG A 51 13.61 -5.29 -2.91
C ARG A 51 12.91 -3.95 -2.79
N PRO A 52 11.57 -3.93 -2.75
CA PRO A 52 10.83 -2.73 -2.42
C PRO A 52 11.21 -2.26 -1.01
N VAL A 53 11.28 -0.94 -0.82
CA VAL A 53 11.45 -0.35 0.52
C VAL A 53 10.11 -0.44 1.23
N ILE A 54 10.01 -1.37 2.17
CA ILE A 54 8.85 -1.55 3.04
C ILE A 54 9.23 -1.26 4.49
N SER A 55 8.23 -0.87 5.28
CA SER A 55 8.43 -0.67 6.72
C SER A 55 8.86 -1.98 7.39
N ASN A 56 9.96 -1.93 8.14
CA ASN A 56 10.40 -3.07 8.93
C ASN A 56 9.70 -3.16 10.30
N SER A 57 8.91 -2.17 10.68
CA SER A 57 8.29 -2.11 12.01
C SER A 57 7.35 -3.28 12.25
N GLN A 58 6.46 -3.56 11.30
CA GLN A 58 5.51 -4.67 11.40
C GLN A 58 6.21 -6.03 11.32
N VAL A 59 7.24 -6.14 10.46
CA VAL A 59 8.03 -7.37 10.33
C VAL A 59 8.70 -7.73 11.66
N LYS A 60 9.34 -6.76 12.31
CA LYS A 60 10.00 -6.96 13.61
C LYS A 60 9.02 -7.25 14.74
N ALA A 61 7.84 -6.61 14.70
CA ALA A 61 6.85 -6.74 15.76
C ALA A 61 6.07 -8.07 15.69
N TRP A 62 5.69 -8.53 14.49
CA TRP A 62 4.71 -9.59 14.36
C TRP A 62 5.25 -10.93 13.87
N LEU A 63 6.30 -10.92 13.04
CA LEU A 63 6.87 -12.14 12.49
C LEU A 63 7.34 -13.13 13.59
N PRO A 64 8.00 -12.68 14.69
CA PRO A 64 8.43 -13.58 15.76
C PRO A 64 7.29 -14.29 16.48
N TYR A 65 6.06 -13.77 16.39
CA TYR A 65 4.88 -14.31 17.05
C TYR A 65 4.02 -15.20 16.13
N GLY A 66 4.55 -15.61 14.98
CA GLY A 66 3.86 -16.54 14.09
C GLY A 66 2.82 -15.90 13.18
N PHE A 67 2.95 -14.62 12.89
CA PHE A 67 2.15 -13.94 11.88
C PHE A 67 2.91 -13.81 10.57
N ALA A 68 2.23 -13.93 9.46
CA ALA A 68 2.76 -13.45 8.18
C ALA A 68 2.51 -11.93 8.09
N VAL A 69 3.47 -11.20 7.54
CA VAL A 69 3.35 -9.75 7.33
C VAL A 69 3.23 -9.45 5.85
N VAL A 70 2.17 -8.74 5.49
CA VAL A 70 1.87 -8.35 4.10
C VAL A 70 1.86 -6.84 3.98
N HIS A 71 2.49 -6.33 2.94
CA HIS A 71 2.49 -4.92 2.59
C HIS A 71 1.97 -4.72 1.18
N SER A 72 1.23 -3.65 0.95
CA SER A 72 0.84 -3.22 -0.39
C SER A 72 1.05 -1.72 -0.58
N SER A 73 1.36 -1.32 -1.80
CA SER A 73 1.30 0.09 -2.20
C SER A 73 -0.14 0.48 -2.51
N ALA A 74 -0.56 1.65 -2.02
CA ALA A 74 -1.85 2.21 -2.37
C ALA A 74 -1.95 2.48 -3.89
N PRO A 75 -3.16 2.50 -4.47
CA PRO A 75 -3.34 2.77 -5.89
C PRO A 75 -2.66 4.05 -6.35
N GLY A 76 -1.98 3.99 -7.51
CA GLY A 76 -1.24 5.12 -8.06
C GLY A 76 0.08 5.46 -7.37
N THR A 77 0.53 4.64 -6.41
CA THR A 77 1.80 4.83 -5.70
C THR A 77 2.74 3.66 -5.92
N GLY A 78 4.02 3.89 -5.83
CA GLY A 78 5.04 2.85 -6.05
C GLY A 78 4.92 2.25 -7.44
N LEU A 79 4.72 0.95 -7.51
CA LEU A 79 4.48 0.22 -8.75
C LEU A 79 2.99 -0.10 -8.98
N SER A 80 2.10 0.37 -8.09
CA SER A 80 0.66 0.21 -8.29
C SER A 80 0.15 1.12 -9.38
N GLN A 81 -0.69 0.59 -10.24
CA GLN A 81 -1.34 1.35 -11.31
C GLN A 81 -2.46 2.25 -10.76
N GLY A 82 -2.89 3.20 -11.56
CA GLY A 82 -3.97 4.13 -11.25
C GLY A 82 -3.48 5.53 -10.89
N CYS A 83 -4.39 6.36 -10.44
CA CYS A 83 -4.07 7.70 -9.93
C CYS A 83 -4.11 7.68 -8.40
N PRO A 84 -3.16 8.32 -7.73
CA PRO A 84 -3.25 8.52 -6.30
C PRO A 84 -4.43 9.43 -5.99
N THR A 85 -5.26 9.00 -5.04
CA THR A 85 -6.45 9.71 -4.58
C THR A 85 -6.49 9.73 -3.06
N ILE A 86 -7.40 10.50 -2.47
CA ILE A 86 -7.54 10.58 -1.01
C ILE A 86 -8.98 10.27 -0.64
N GLY A 87 -9.19 9.20 0.15
CA GLY A 87 -10.49 8.86 0.70
C GLY A 87 -11.51 8.36 -0.32
N THR A 88 -11.07 7.88 -1.47
CA THR A 88 -11.98 7.39 -2.53
C THR A 88 -12.31 5.92 -2.37
N ARG A 89 -13.34 5.48 -3.11
CA ARG A 89 -13.74 4.07 -3.15
C ARG A 89 -12.61 3.14 -3.59
N ILE A 90 -11.72 3.58 -4.48
CA ILE A 90 -10.60 2.77 -4.96
C ILE A 90 -9.63 2.45 -3.82
N GLU A 91 -9.40 3.39 -2.90
CA GLU A 91 -8.55 3.16 -1.73
C GLU A 91 -9.17 2.17 -0.72
N ALA A 92 -10.48 2.03 -0.69
CA ALA A 92 -11.15 1.01 0.10
C ALA A 92 -11.11 -0.37 -0.60
N LEU A 93 -11.27 -0.40 -1.92
CA LEU A 93 -11.32 -1.64 -2.70
C LEU A 93 -9.95 -2.29 -2.90
N ALA A 94 -8.87 -1.52 -2.93
CA ALA A 94 -7.53 -2.08 -3.10
C ALA A 94 -7.11 -3.00 -1.93
N PRO A 95 -7.18 -2.58 -0.65
CA PRO A 95 -6.92 -3.49 0.47
C PRO A 95 -7.94 -4.63 0.56
N LYS A 96 -9.22 -4.38 0.19
CA LYS A 96 -10.21 -5.45 0.06
C LYS A 96 -9.74 -6.53 -0.91
N ALA A 97 -9.22 -6.16 -2.08
CA ALA A 97 -8.73 -7.13 -3.06
C ALA A 97 -7.56 -7.98 -2.54
N VAL A 98 -6.66 -7.39 -1.75
CA VAL A 98 -5.58 -8.12 -1.09
C VAL A 98 -6.14 -9.12 -0.06
N ILE A 99 -7.12 -8.71 0.75
CA ILE A 99 -7.76 -9.60 1.73
C ILE A 99 -8.50 -10.74 1.01
N ASP A 100 -9.19 -10.43 -0.08
CA ASP A 100 -9.86 -11.43 -0.91
C ASP A 100 -8.86 -12.42 -1.53
N TRP A 101 -7.70 -11.95 -1.97
CA TRP A 101 -6.62 -12.83 -2.45
C TRP A 101 -6.06 -13.74 -1.34
N LEU A 102 -5.85 -13.21 -0.14
CA LEU A 102 -5.41 -13.99 1.02
C LEU A 102 -6.41 -15.09 1.41
N ASN A 103 -7.67 -14.91 1.02
CA ASN A 103 -8.77 -15.84 1.23
C ASN A 103 -9.12 -16.68 -0.01
N GLY A 104 -8.39 -16.53 -1.11
CA GLY A 104 -8.62 -17.27 -2.35
C GLY A 104 -9.84 -16.81 -3.16
N ARG A 105 -10.44 -15.67 -2.83
CA ARG A 105 -11.58 -15.08 -3.56
C ARG A 105 -11.16 -14.14 -4.69
N ALA A 106 -9.92 -13.68 -4.68
CA ALA A 106 -9.34 -12.91 -5.78
C ALA A 106 -8.07 -13.57 -6.31
N LYS A 107 -7.73 -13.28 -7.55
CA LYS A 107 -6.49 -13.75 -8.17
C LYS A 107 -5.36 -12.75 -7.89
N GLY A 108 -4.16 -13.26 -7.63
CA GLY A 108 -2.92 -12.51 -7.54
C GLY A 108 -1.90 -13.05 -8.54
N TYR A 109 -1.01 -12.20 -9.01
CA TYR A 109 -0.01 -12.55 -10.01
C TYR A 109 1.36 -12.04 -9.62
N THR A 110 2.42 -12.69 -10.10
CA THR A 110 3.81 -12.24 -9.90
C THR A 110 4.21 -11.09 -10.82
N THR A 111 3.46 -10.88 -11.88
CA THR A 111 3.76 -9.88 -12.91
C THR A 111 2.52 -9.06 -13.25
N PRO A 112 2.68 -7.80 -13.68
CA PRO A 112 1.55 -6.92 -14.04
C PRO A 112 0.72 -7.43 -15.24
N ASP A 113 1.31 -8.26 -16.10
CA ASP A 113 0.63 -8.86 -17.24
C ASP A 113 -0.28 -10.06 -16.87
N GLY A 114 -0.19 -10.52 -15.62
CA GLY A 114 -1.02 -11.61 -15.14
C GLY A 114 -0.62 -12.99 -15.67
N SER A 115 0.62 -13.18 -16.10
CA SER A 115 1.09 -14.43 -16.71
C SER A 115 1.27 -15.57 -15.70
N VAL A 116 1.59 -15.29 -14.45
CA VAL A 116 1.84 -16.30 -13.41
C VAL A 116 0.98 -16.03 -12.19
N GLU A 117 -0.06 -16.86 -11.99
CA GLU A 117 -0.93 -16.77 -10.82
C GLU A 117 -0.22 -17.25 -9.55
N VAL A 118 -0.42 -16.54 -8.46
CA VAL A 118 0.08 -16.86 -7.13
C VAL A 118 -1.08 -16.96 -6.15
N LYS A 119 -1.08 -18.03 -5.36
CA LYS A 119 -2.08 -18.27 -4.31
C LYS A 119 -1.47 -18.20 -2.93
N ALA A 120 -2.17 -17.58 -2.00
CA ALA A 120 -1.76 -17.45 -0.60
C ALA A 120 -2.11 -18.72 0.22
N TYR A 121 -1.69 -19.90 -0.24
CA TYR A 121 -1.99 -21.20 0.40
C TYR A 121 -1.48 -21.28 1.86
N TRP A 122 -0.54 -20.43 2.21
CA TRP A 122 0.05 -20.28 3.53
C TRP A 122 -0.78 -19.42 4.49
N ALA A 123 -1.79 -18.70 4.00
CA ALA A 123 -2.64 -17.84 4.82
C ALA A 123 -3.82 -18.60 5.42
N THR A 124 -4.19 -18.26 6.67
CA THR A 124 -5.41 -18.78 7.31
C THR A 124 -6.68 -18.10 6.77
N GLY A 125 -6.54 -17.00 6.06
CA GLY A 125 -7.62 -16.10 5.69
C GLY A 125 -7.98 -15.06 6.76
N LYS A 126 -7.46 -15.19 7.98
CA LYS A 126 -7.65 -14.19 9.05
C LYS A 126 -6.62 -13.08 8.91
N VAL A 127 -7.12 -11.85 8.76
CA VAL A 127 -6.30 -10.65 8.50
C VAL A 127 -6.58 -9.60 9.55
N GLY A 128 -5.52 -9.09 10.18
CA GLY A 128 -5.56 -7.86 10.95
C GLY A 128 -4.88 -6.73 10.16
N MET A 129 -5.48 -5.56 10.05
CA MET A 129 -4.84 -4.39 9.45
C MET A 129 -4.33 -3.44 10.52
N ILE A 130 -3.14 -2.90 10.29
CA ILE A 130 -2.48 -1.93 11.19
C ILE A 130 -1.83 -0.84 10.36
N GLY A 131 -1.73 0.35 10.94
CA GLY A 131 -0.96 1.44 10.35
C GLY A 131 -1.11 2.75 11.12
N THR A 132 -0.20 3.66 10.86
CA THR A 132 -0.18 4.99 11.50
C THR A 132 -0.47 6.08 10.47
N SER A 133 -1.20 7.12 10.87
CA SER A 133 -1.52 8.28 10.03
C SER A 133 -2.36 7.85 8.80
N TYR A 134 -1.90 8.12 7.59
CA TYR A 134 -2.57 7.66 6.36
C TYR A 134 -2.73 6.13 6.33
N ASN A 135 -1.68 5.39 6.73
CA ASN A 135 -1.74 3.94 6.83
C ASN A 135 -2.74 3.47 7.89
N GLY A 136 -3.05 4.31 8.89
CA GLY A 136 -4.11 4.08 9.87
C GLY A 136 -5.51 4.40 9.35
N THR A 137 -5.64 5.29 8.36
CA THR A 137 -6.91 5.63 7.71
C THR A 137 -7.37 4.51 6.77
N ILE A 138 -6.45 3.86 6.06
CA ILE A 138 -6.77 2.80 5.09
C ILE A 138 -7.50 1.61 5.74
N PRO A 139 -7.15 1.11 6.93
CA PRO A 139 -7.92 0.06 7.61
C PRO A 139 -9.39 0.39 7.82
N PHE A 140 -9.73 1.65 8.13
CA PHE A 140 -11.14 2.07 8.22
C PHE A 140 -11.84 1.95 6.86
N ALA A 141 -11.18 2.44 5.80
CA ALA A 141 -11.73 2.33 4.45
C ALA A 141 -11.95 0.86 4.04
N ALA A 142 -11.01 -0.02 4.36
CA ALA A 142 -11.17 -1.45 4.12
C ALA A 142 -12.35 -2.04 4.91
N ALA A 143 -12.49 -1.68 6.19
CA ALA A 143 -13.56 -2.18 7.05
C ALA A 143 -14.96 -1.76 6.54
N THR A 144 -15.10 -0.56 5.96
CA THR A 144 -16.38 -0.12 5.38
C THR A 144 -16.86 -0.99 4.21
N THR A 145 -15.97 -1.77 3.60
CA THR A 145 -16.36 -2.69 2.52
C THR A 145 -17.06 -3.96 3.00
N GLY A 146 -17.02 -4.24 4.30
CA GLY A 146 -17.52 -5.48 4.86
C GLY A 146 -16.74 -6.71 4.40
N VAL A 147 -15.47 -6.58 4.01
CA VAL A 147 -14.69 -7.69 3.48
C VAL A 147 -14.55 -8.81 4.50
N GLU A 148 -14.96 -10.00 4.11
CA GLU A 148 -14.83 -11.21 4.92
C GLU A 148 -13.35 -11.55 5.14
N GLY A 149 -12.99 -11.95 6.35
CA GLY A 149 -11.62 -12.27 6.74
C GLY A 149 -10.83 -11.10 7.35
N LEU A 150 -11.37 -9.87 7.31
CA LEU A 150 -10.83 -8.78 8.10
C LEU A 150 -11.35 -8.89 9.54
N GLU A 151 -10.51 -9.41 10.44
CA GLU A 151 -10.89 -9.74 11.82
C GLU A 151 -10.66 -8.56 12.80
N ALA A 152 -9.67 -7.72 12.53
CA ALA A 152 -9.31 -6.61 13.39
C ALA A 152 -8.65 -5.48 12.62
N ILE A 153 -8.81 -4.25 13.13
CA ILE A 153 -8.05 -3.09 12.68
C ILE A 153 -7.40 -2.40 13.88
N ILE A 154 -6.16 -1.95 13.71
CA ILE A 154 -5.41 -1.16 14.69
C ILE A 154 -5.01 0.17 14.02
N PRO A 155 -5.93 1.12 13.90
CA PRO A 155 -5.66 2.41 13.31
C PRO A 155 -5.01 3.34 14.33
N VAL A 156 -3.75 3.72 14.09
CA VAL A 156 -3.02 4.64 14.97
C VAL A 156 -3.07 6.04 14.36
N ALA A 157 -3.62 7.00 15.10
CA ALA A 157 -3.79 8.40 14.68
C ALA A 157 -4.36 8.55 13.25
N PRO A 158 -5.47 7.89 12.94
CA PRO A 158 -6.09 7.93 11.61
C PRO A 158 -6.78 9.26 11.36
N ASN A 159 -6.99 9.61 10.09
CA ASN A 159 -7.98 10.60 9.73
C ASN A 159 -9.37 9.95 9.70
N THR A 160 -10.27 10.42 10.55
CA THR A 160 -11.65 9.92 10.65
C THR A 160 -12.67 10.83 9.99
N SER A 161 -12.30 12.05 9.65
CA SER A 161 -13.16 13.02 8.97
C SER A 161 -12.33 14.03 8.19
N TYR A 162 -12.45 14.00 6.88
CA TYR A 162 -11.77 14.99 6.04
C TYR A 162 -12.31 16.41 6.22
N TYR A 163 -13.56 16.55 6.65
CA TYR A 163 -14.15 17.86 6.96
C TYR A 163 -13.49 18.55 8.16
N HIS A 164 -13.12 17.77 9.17
CA HIS A 164 -12.48 18.30 10.38
C HIS A 164 -10.95 18.28 10.34
N TYR A 165 -10.37 17.75 9.28
CA TYR A 165 -8.93 17.57 9.17
C TYR A 165 -8.22 18.84 8.71
N TYR A 166 -8.92 19.71 7.95
CA TYR A 166 -8.41 21.00 7.44
C TYR A 166 -9.08 22.17 8.12
#